data_38d4cd887245b4534e6f89b29e957094
#
_entry.id   38d4cd887245b4534e6f89b29e957094
#
_cell.length_a   1.000
_cell.length_b   1.000
_cell.length_c   1.000
_cell.angle_alpha   90.00
_cell.angle_beta   90.00
_cell.angle_gamma   90.00
#
_symmetry.space_group_name_H-M   'P 1'
#
loop_
_entity.id
_entity.type
_entity.pdbx_description
1 polymer ?
#
loop_
_entity_poly.entity_id
_entity_poly.type
_entity_poly.pdbx_seq_one_letter_code
_entity_poly.pdbx_strand_id
1 'polypeptide(L)'
;MTDPATLAGDGSALNYCELPVLDSSGLRAADIPKGNTPGCGYDYFPLPILSACTEPLPAEADDIRGLWRGVSGGHVGHVERIEQCGSRVVVTTSGLIHDYGPNSTGGLNTNDTEGSVLFALRGEEHCLRTSASMIWEDKTLNFYAFGWGPRVVRRYREGDELIWEYADGSVTRMERLCRVPEEHKVPQPRGMRVEVF
;
A
#
# COMPACT_ATOMS: atom_id res chain seq x y z
N MET A 1 10.23 16.59 15.87
CA MET A 1 10.04 15.40 15.00
C MET A 1 9.44 14.36 15.89
N THR A 2 8.15 14.06 15.72
CA THR A 2 7.51 12.93 16.40
C THR A 2 8.10 11.67 15.78
N ASP A 3 8.57 10.75 16.60
CA ASP A 3 9.03 9.44 16.19
C ASP A 3 7.97 8.82 15.26
N PRO A 4 8.39 8.22 14.13
CA PRO A 4 7.46 7.49 13.29
C PRO A 4 6.77 6.46 14.17
N ALA A 5 5.44 6.37 14.06
CA ALA A 5 4.67 5.44 14.86
C ALA A 5 5.25 4.04 14.66
N THR A 6 5.88 3.52 15.69
CA THR A 6 6.28 2.13 15.73
C THR A 6 4.99 1.33 15.67
N LEU A 7 4.71 0.72 14.53
CA LEU A 7 3.54 -0.13 14.34
C LEU A 7 3.74 -1.40 15.16
N ALA A 8 3.58 -1.27 16.46
CA ALA A 8 3.59 -2.40 17.37
C ALA A 8 2.25 -3.11 17.24
N GLY A 9 2.27 -4.41 16.97
CA GLY A 9 1.08 -5.25 16.93
C GLY A 9 0.99 -6.09 15.65
N ASP A 10 0.13 -7.08 15.73
CA ASP A 10 -0.16 -8.00 14.62
C ASP A 10 -1.55 -7.69 14.04
N GLY A 11 -1.57 -7.20 12.81
CA GLY A 11 -2.80 -6.91 12.07
C GLY A 11 -3.49 -8.13 11.47
N SER A 12 -2.88 -9.32 11.57
CA SER A 12 -3.42 -10.53 10.92
C SER A 12 -4.74 -11.03 11.52
N ALA A 13 -5.05 -10.67 12.78
CA ALA A 13 -6.29 -11.07 13.46
C ALA A 13 -7.51 -10.21 13.11
N LEU A 14 -7.32 -9.06 12.43
CA LEU A 14 -8.38 -8.10 12.14
C LEU A 14 -9.37 -8.62 11.08
N ASN A 15 -10.61 -8.08 11.13
CA ASN A 15 -11.59 -8.26 10.08
C ASN A 15 -11.55 -7.08 9.10
N TYR A 16 -10.96 -7.29 7.94
CA TYR A 16 -10.79 -6.25 6.91
C TYR A 16 -12.03 -5.98 6.05
N CYS A 17 -13.14 -6.67 6.30
CA CYS A 17 -14.44 -6.33 5.74
C CYS A 17 -15.18 -5.28 6.59
N GLU A 18 -14.72 -5.03 7.81
CA GLU A 18 -15.21 -3.98 8.69
C GLU A 18 -14.38 -2.71 8.51
N LEU A 19 -14.75 -1.88 7.55
CA LEU A 19 -14.03 -0.65 7.24
C LEU A 19 -14.57 0.54 8.06
N PRO A 20 -13.68 1.48 8.47
CA PRO A 20 -14.12 2.73 9.10
C PRO A 20 -15.07 3.51 8.18
N VAL A 21 -16.09 4.13 8.79
CA VAL A 21 -16.94 5.10 8.09
C VAL A 21 -16.17 6.40 7.90
N LEU A 22 -16.17 6.94 6.69
CA LEU A 22 -15.49 8.19 6.37
C LEU A 22 -16.47 9.37 6.48
N ASP A 23 -16.75 9.79 7.71
CA ASP A 23 -17.77 10.77 8.09
C ASP A 23 -17.22 12.06 8.73
N SER A 24 -15.91 12.21 8.75
CA SER A 24 -15.18 13.32 9.38
C SER A 24 -15.30 13.38 10.91
N SER A 25 -15.74 12.31 11.57
CA SER A 25 -15.88 12.27 13.04
C SER A 25 -14.58 12.02 13.79
N GLY A 26 -13.57 11.45 13.10
CA GLY A 26 -12.27 11.08 13.67
C GLY A 26 -11.13 12.01 13.24
N LEU A 27 -9.94 11.44 13.18
CA LEU A 27 -8.75 12.19 12.78
C LEU A 27 -8.74 12.47 11.28
N ARG A 28 -8.01 13.53 10.92
CA ARG A 28 -7.68 13.82 9.51
C ARG A 28 -6.43 13.06 9.11
N ALA A 29 -6.31 12.76 7.83
CA ALA A 29 -5.16 12.06 7.28
C ALA A 29 -3.81 12.75 7.59
N ALA A 30 -3.80 14.09 7.61
CA ALA A 30 -2.60 14.89 7.91
C ALA A 30 -2.19 14.86 9.40
N ASP A 31 -3.09 14.49 10.29
CA ASP A 31 -2.84 14.47 11.74
C ASP A 31 -2.27 13.12 12.21
N ILE A 32 -2.23 12.13 11.34
CA ILE A 32 -1.68 10.79 11.61
C ILE A 32 -0.24 10.75 11.14
N PRO A 33 0.73 10.37 12.01
CA PRO A 33 2.12 10.23 11.62
C PRO A 33 2.29 9.31 10.41
N LYS A 34 3.31 9.59 9.57
CA LYS A 34 3.62 8.77 8.41
C LYS A 34 4.10 7.40 8.85
N GLY A 35 3.56 6.36 8.22
CA GLY A 35 4.01 4.99 8.41
C GLY A 35 5.32 4.73 7.67
N ASN A 36 6.23 4.01 8.31
CA ASN A 36 7.46 3.57 7.70
C ASN A 36 7.61 2.06 7.87
N THR A 37 8.25 1.43 6.90
CA THR A 37 8.64 0.03 7.01
C THR A 37 9.70 -0.12 8.09
N PRO A 38 9.49 -0.94 9.14
CA PRO A 38 10.49 -1.17 10.16
C PRO A 38 11.75 -1.84 9.58
N GLY A 39 12.91 -1.25 9.77
CA GLY A 39 14.15 -1.76 9.18
C GLY A 39 14.03 -1.87 7.66
N CYS A 40 14.37 -3.03 7.11
CA CYS A 40 14.22 -3.34 5.67
C CYS A 40 12.98 -4.19 5.37
N GLY A 41 12.11 -4.38 6.31
CA GLY A 41 10.90 -5.20 6.19
C GLY A 41 10.33 -5.52 7.55
N TYR A 42 9.14 -6.11 7.59
CA TYR A 42 8.51 -6.57 8.81
C TYR A 42 8.18 -8.08 8.71
N ASP A 43 8.12 -8.73 9.87
CA ASP A 43 7.89 -10.17 9.93
C ASP A 43 6.38 -10.51 9.85
N TYR A 44 5.52 -9.64 10.39
CA TYR A 44 4.07 -9.85 10.47
C TYR A 44 3.31 -8.68 9.88
N PHE A 45 2.11 -8.94 9.40
CA PHE A 45 1.23 -7.90 8.84
C PHE A 45 0.92 -6.85 9.91
N PRO A 46 1.33 -5.57 9.75
CA PRO A 46 1.19 -4.56 10.79
C PRO A 46 -0.26 -4.09 10.95
N LEU A 47 -0.56 -3.46 12.08
CA LEU A 47 -1.84 -2.80 12.31
C LEU A 47 -2.09 -1.71 11.27
N PRO A 48 -3.36 -1.42 10.94
CA PRO A 48 -3.71 -0.32 10.05
C PRO A 48 -3.21 1.03 10.58
N ILE A 49 -2.59 1.81 9.68
CA ILE A 49 -2.06 3.14 9.98
C ILE A 49 -3.19 4.15 10.08
N LEU A 50 -4.17 4.06 9.18
CA LEU A 50 -5.25 5.04 9.06
C LEU A 50 -6.53 4.65 9.80
N SER A 51 -6.48 3.68 10.72
CA SER A 51 -7.67 3.17 11.42
C SER A 51 -8.48 4.23 12.18
N ALA A 52 -7.82 5.29 12.68
CA ALA A 52 -8.47 6.39 13.38
C ALA A 52 -8.89 7.54 12.45
N CYS A 53 -8.58 7.45 11.17
CA CYS A 53 -8.88 8.49 10.19
C CYS A 53 -10.26 8.26 9.58
N THR A 54 -11.10 9.31 9.57
CA THR A 54 -12.45 9.26 8.98
C THR A 54 -12.70 10.38 7.98
N GLU A 55 -11.64 11.01 7.45
CA GLU A 55 -11.74 12.04 6.44
C GLU A 55 -12.27 11.46 5.11
N PRO A 56 -13.34 12.05 4.51
CA PRO A 56 -13.91 11.58 3.25
C PRO A 56 -12.88 11.56 2.12
N LEU A 57 -13.05 10.60 1.21
CA LEU A 57 -12.23 10.52 0.01
C LEU A 57 -12.52 11.70 -0.94
N PRO A 58 -11.53 12.17 -1.70
CA PRO A 58 -11.75 13.17 -2.72
C PRO A 58 -12.65 12.63 -3.85
N ALA A 59 -13.34 13.54 -4.55
CA ALA A 59 -14.34 13.16 -5.54
C ALA A 59 -13.78 12.32 -6.71
N GLU A 60 -12.51 12.53 -7.04
CA GLU A 60 -11.79 11.79 -8.08
C GLU A 60 -11.35 10.38 -7.66
N ALA A 61 -11.35 10.07 -6.36
CA ALA A 61 -10.96 8.76 -5.85
C ALA A 61 -12.12 7.76 -5.89
N ASP A 62 -11.78 6.50 -6.07
CA ASP A 62 -12.67 5.37 -5.77
C ASP A 62 -12.32 4.75 -4.42
N ASP A 63 -13.28 4.09 -3.77
CA ASP A 63 -13.04 3.37 -2.53
C ASP A 63 -12.51 1.97 -2.82
N ILE A 64 -11.18 1.85 -2.78
CA ILE A 64 -10.47 0.58 -2.96
C ILE A 64 -9.92 0.04 -1.64
N ARG A 65 -10.36 0.56 -0.48
CA ARG A 65 -9.94 0.10 0.84
C ARG A 65 -10.26 -1.37 1.05
N GLY A 66 -9.39 -2.07 1.74
CA GLY A 66 -9.58 -3.47 2.13
C GLY A 66 -8.32 -4.30 2.04
N LEU A 67 -8.50 -5.58 2.24
CA LEU A 67 -7.46 -6.59 2.04
C LEU A 67 -7.75 -7.30 0.72
N TRP A 68 -6.73 -7.46 -0.11
CA TRP A 68 -6.86 -7.97 -1.45
C TRP A 68 -5.87 -9.11 -1.71
N ARG A 69 -6.29 -10.10 -2.51
CA ARG A 69 -5.43 -11.22 -2.94
C ARG A 69 -5.47 -11.37 -4.44
N GLY A 70 -4.31 -11.47 -5.07
CA GLY A 70 -4.17 -11.77 -6.48
C GLY A 70 -4.70 -13.18 -6.81
N VAL A 71 -5.66 -13.27 -7.74
CA VAL A 71 -6.28 -14.52 -8.15
C VAL A 71 -5.97 -14.89 -9.59
N SER A 72 -5.53 -13.94 -10.39
CA SER A 72 -5.09 -14.21 -11.77
C SER A 72 -4.03 -13.20 -12.21
N GLY A 73 -3.27 -13.54 -13.26
CA GLY A 73 -2.22 -12.69 -13.82
C GLY A 73 -0.85 -12.92 -13.17
N GLY A 74 -0.01 -11.88 -13.17
CA GLY A 74 1.40 -11.99 -12.75
C GLY A 74 1.63 -12.15 -11.25
N HIS A 75 0.65 -11.80 -10.41
CA HIS A 75 0.80 -11.74 -8.94
C HIS A 75 -0.22 -12.62 -8.20
N VAL A 76 -0.45 -13.84 -8.69
CA VAL A 76 -1.32 -14.81 -8.00
C VAL A 76 -0.75 -15.13 -6.61
N GLY A 77 -1.61 -15.03 -5.58
CA GLY A 77 -1.25 -15.28 -4.18
C GLY A 77 -0.64 -14.07 -3.46
N HIS A 78 -0.33 -12.97 -4.17
CA HIS A 78 0.06 -11.72 -3.52
C HIS A 78 -1.09 -11.19 -2.65
N VAL A 79 -0.75 -10.73 -1.44
CA VAL A 79 -1.73 -10.14 -0.51
C VAL A 79 -1.28 -8.74 -0.13
N GLU A 80 -2.20 -7.79 -0.26
CA GLU A 80 -1.98 -6.42 0.19
C GLU A 80 -3.19 -5.84 0.91
N ARG A 81 -2.93 -4.92 1.84
CA ARG A 81 -3.96 -4.06 2.43
C ARG A 81 -3.85 -2.68 1.85
N ILE A 82 -4.98 -2.14 1.41
CA ILE A 82 -5.10 -0.74 1.00
C ILE A 82 -5.94 0.00 2.04
N GLU A 83 -5.38 1.09 2.54
CA GLU A 83 -6.05 2.05 3.42
C GLU A 83 -6.13 3.39 2.70
N GLN A 84 -7.27 4.07 2.83
CA GLN A 84 -7.48 5.40 2.26
C GLN A 84 -8.19 6.29 3.28
N CYS A 85 -7.76 7.53 3.36
CA CYS A 85 -8.44 8.55 4.16
C CYS A 85 -8.05 9.93 3.63
N GLY A 86 -9.02 10.79 3.33
CA GLY A 86 -8.74 11.99 2.56
C GLY A 86 -8.02 11.63 1.27
N SER A 87 -6.98 12.36 0.93
CA SER A 87 -6.11 12.07 -0.23
C SER A 87 -4.99 11.09 0.04
N ARG A 88 -4.84 10.58 1.29
CA ARG A 88 -3.77 9.67 1.67
C ARG A 88 -4.12 8.23 1.35
N VAL A 89 -3.15 7.50 0.82
CA VAL A 89 -3.27 6.06 0.53
C VAL A 89 -2.08 5.35 1.17
N VAL A 90 -2.36 4.29 1.90
CA VAL A 90 -1.32 3.41 2.45
C VAL A 90 -1.51 2.01 1.88
N VAL A 91 -0.48 1.49 1.26
CA VAL A 91 -0.45 0.12 0.76
C VAL A 91 0.53 -0.68 1.60
N THR A 92 0.01 -1.69 2.30
CA THR A 92 0.81 -2.61 3.10
C THR A 92 0.84 -3.96 2.41
N THR A 93 2.01 -4.39 1.99
CA THR A 93 2.23 -5.68 1.36
C THR A 93 3.18 -6.53 2.22
N SER A 94 3.50 -7.76 1.80
CA SER A 94 4.45 -8.59 2.52
C SER A 94 5.82 -7.91 2.63
N GLY A 95 6.14 -7.42 3.83
CA GLY A 95 7.43 -6.83 4.17
C GLY A 95 7.54 -5.33 3.93
N LEU A 96 6.61 -4.65 3.23
CA LEU A 96 6.72 -3.23 2.90
C LEU A 96 5.45 -2.44 3.22
N ILE A 97 5.65 -1.19 3.64
CA ILE A 97 4.60 -0.19 3.82
C ILE A 97 4.88 0.97 2.87
N HIS A 98 3.96 1.21 1.95
CA HIS A 98 3.99 2.36 1.05
C HIS A 98 2.96 3.38 1.52
N ASP A 99 3.41 4.47 2.12
CA ASP A 99 2.56 5.52 2.67
C ASP A 99 2.60 6.77 1.80
N TYR A 100 1.63 6.88 0.90
CA TYR A 100 1.46 8.01 -0.02
C TYR A 100 0.66 9.13 0.68
N GLY A 101 1.35 9.92 1.47
CA GLY A 101 0.77 11.08 2.15
C GLY A 101 0.67 12.31 1.25
N PRO A 102 -0.17 13.28 1.61
CA PRO A 102 -0.23 14.54 0.89
C PRO A 102 1.12 15.24 1.01
N ASN A 103 1.83 15.35 -0.10
CA ASN A 103 2.98 16.23 -0.23
C ASN A 103 2.59 17.47 -1.00
N SER A 104 3.04 18.60 -0.48
CA SER A 104 2.64 19.95 -0.85
C SER A 104 3.08 20.42 -2.25
N THR A 105 3.60 19.56 -3.11
CA THR A 105 4.10 19.95 -4.41
C THR A 105 3.35 19.26 -5.54
N GLY A 106 2.44 19.97 -6.17
CA GLY A 106 1.87 19.58 -7.45
C GLY A 106 0.80 18.48 -7.42
N GLY A 107 0.19 18.17 -6.27
CA GLY A 107 -0.89 17.16 -6.17
C GLY A 107 -0.39 15.71 -6.22
N LEU A 108 0.91 15.50 -6.30
CA LEU A 108 1.52 14.17 -6.23
C LEU A 108 1.79 13.79 -4.79
N ASN A 109 1.31 12.65 -4.37
CA ASN A 109 1.69 12.06 -3.10
C ASN A 109 2.95 11.23 -3.32
N THR A 110 4.03 11.56 -2.60
CA THR A 110 5.28 10.81 -2.67
C THR A 110 5.39 9.87 -1.49
N ASN A 111 5.92 8.69 -1.74
CA ASN A 111 6.32 7.75 -0.73
C ASN A 111 7.82 7.53 -0.80
N ASP A 112 8.48 7.67 0.35
CA ASP A 112 9.84 7.21 0.54
C ASP A 112 9.78 5.91 1.33
N THR A 113 9.91 4.80 0.65
CA THR A 113 9.88 3.47 1.26
C THR A 113 11.31 2.94 1.38
N GLU A 114 11.68 2.51 2.56
CA GLU A 114 12.87 1.69 2.75
C GLU A 114 12.46 0.23 2.63
N GLY A 115 13.10 -0.48 1.74
CA GLY A 115 12.85 -1.89 1.50
C GLY A 115 14.12 -2.66 1.21
N SER A 116 14.05 -3.97 1.43
CA SER A 116 15.15 -4.86 1.11
C SER A 116 15.16 -5.13 -0.40
N VAL A 117 16.29 -4.85 -1.04
CA VAL A 117 16.51 -5.16 -2.45
C VAL A 117 17.65 -6.15 -2.54
N LEU A 118 17.39 -7.32 -3.11
CA LEU A 118 18.46 -8.25 -3.45
C LEU A 118 19.06 -7.85 -4.81
N PHE A 119 20.33 -7.48 -4.81
CA PHE A 119 21.04 -7.34 -6.06
C PHE A 119 21.37 -8.72 -6.63
N ALA A 120 20.61 -9.12 -7.66
CA ALA A 120 20.72 -10.43 -8.29
C ALA A 120 22.14 -10.77 -8.79
N LEU A 121 22.99 -9.78 -8.99
CA LEU A 121 24.36 -9.95 -9.48
C LEU A 121 25.38 -10.32 -8.37
N ARG A 122 25.03 -10.14 -7.08
CA ARG A 122 25.98 -10.38 -5.96
C ARG A 122 25.44 -11.25 -4.85
N GLY A 123 24.16 -11.57 -4.86
CA GLY A 123 23.53 -12.33 -3.77
C GLY A 123 23.51 -11.59 -2.44
N GLU A 124 23.76 -10.29 -2.42
CA GLU A 124 23.78 -9.44 -1.24
C GLU A 124 22.43 -8.73 -1.07
N GLU A 125 21.93 -8.70 0.15
CA GLU A 125 20.71 -7.99 0.51
C GLU A 125 21.06 -6.56 0.93
N HIS A 126 20.43 -5.59 0.30
CA HIS A 126 20.61 -4.18 0.61
C HIS A 126 19.26 -3.53 0.96
N CYS A 127 19.26 -2.72 2.00
CA CYS A 127 18.14 -1.87 2.33
C CYS A 127 18.22 -0.58 1.51
N LEU A 128 17.31 -0.40 0.57
CA LEU A 128 17.29 0.78 -0.28
C LEU A 128 16.02 1.59 -0.02
N ARG A 129 16.19 2.91 -0.10
CA ARG A 129 15.08 3.84 -0.11
C ARG A 129 14.59 4.01 -1.55
N THR A 130 13.30 3.79 -1.77
CA THR A 130 12.64 4.01 -3.06
C THR A 130 11.62 5.10 -2.94
N SER A 131 11.51 5.96 -3.95
CA SER A 131 10.48 6.98 -4.06
C SER A 131 9.52 6.63 -5.18
N ALA A 132 8.23 6.78 -4.89
CA ALA A 132 7.19 6.66 -5.90
C ALA A 132 6.15 7.75 -5.65
N SER A 133 5.37 8.11 -6.65
CA SER A 133 4.24 9.01 -6.50
C SER A 133 2.97 8.37 -7.03
N MET A 134 1.84 8.87 -6.56
CA MET A 134 0.54 8.45 -7.02
C MET A 134 -0.37 9.65 -7.27
N ILE A 135 -1.35 9.47 -8.17
CA ILE A 135 -2.41 10.44 -8.41
C ILE A 135 -3.71 9.70 -8.73
N TRP A 136 -4.84 10.26 -8.26
CA TRP A 136 -6.16 9.84 -8.67
C TRP A 136 -6.58 10.59 -9.93
N GLU A 137 -7.01 9.85 -10.96
CA GLU A 137 -7.60 10.37 -12.18
C GLU A 137 -8.77 9.47 -12.59
N ASP A 138 -9.97 10.05 -12.69
CA ASP A 138 -11.18 9.34 -13.13
C ASP A 138 -11.40 7.98 -12.43
N LYS A 139 -11.36 7.97 -11.10
CA LYS A 139 -11.51 6.76 -10.27
C LYS A 139 -10.36 5.74 -10.39
N THR A 140 -9.30 6.10 -11.08
CA THR A 140 -8.13 5.27 -11.29
C THR A 140 -6.95 5.82 -10.48
N LEU A 141 -6.32 4.97 -9.68
CA LEU A 141 -5.10 5.29 -8.96
C LEU A 141 -3.89 4.97 -9.84
N ASN A 142 -3.18 6.01 -10.27
CA ASN A 142 -1.99 5.89 -11.11
C ASN A 142 -0.72 6.03 -10.29
N PHE A 143 0.25 5.14 -10.51
CA PHE A 143 1.55 5.16 -9.86
C PHE A 143 2.66 5.47 -10.85
N TYR A 144 3.60 6.29 -10.41
CA TYR A 144 4.74 6.76 -11.17
C TYR A 144 6.03 6.44 -10.43
N ALA A 145 6.99 5.83 -11.13
CA ALA A 145 8.30 5.58 -10.58
C ALA A 145 9.03 6.91 -10.31
N PHE A 146 9.74 6.98 -9.20
CA PHE A 146 10.57 8.12 -8.82
C PHE A 146 9.84 9.48 -8.76
N GLY A 147 8.51 9.48 -8.73
CA GLY A 147 7.72 10.69 -8.61
C GLY A 147 7.50 11.50 -9.89
N TRP A 148 8.13 11.17 -11.00
CA TRP A 148 8.08 11.92 -12.27
C TRP A 148 8.31 11.09 -13.54
N GLY A 149 8.55 9.82 -13.38
CA GLY A 149 8.76 8.90 -14.50
C GLY A 149 7.48 8.52 -15.24
N PRO A 150 7.55 7.55 -16.15
CA PRO A 150 6.34 7.01 -16.78
C PRO A 150 5.45 6.34 -15.74
N ARG A 151 4.16 6.30 -16.02
CA ARG A 151 3.22 5.48 -15.23
C ARG A 151 3.65 4.02 -15.32
N VAL A 152 3.81 3.38 -14.16
CA VAL A 152 4.26 1.98 -14.06
C VAL A 152 3.12 1.02 -13.81
N VAL A 153 2.12 1.46 -13.02
CA VAL A 153 0.92 0.66 -12.73
C VAL A 153 -0.26 1.58 -12.50
N ARG A 154 -1.46 1.12 -12.80
CA ARG A 154 -2.71 1.73 -12.37
C ARG A 154 -3.58 0.71 -11.66
N ARG A 155 -4.39 1.19 -10.71
CA ARG A 155 -5.32 0.39 -9.94
C ARG A 155 -6.72 0.98 -10.04
N TYR A 156 -7.69 0.14 -10.30
CA TYR A 156 -9.09 0.54 -10.42
C TYR A 156 -10.01 -0.65 -10.11
N ARG A 157 -11.29 -0.39 -9.90
CA ARG A 157 -12.27 -1.45 -9.64
C ARG A 157 -13.00 -1.84 -10.92
N GLU A 158 -13.21 -3.15 -11.07
CA GLU A 158 -14.21 -3.73 -11.99
C GLU A 158 -15.17 -4.59 -11.16
N GLY A 159 -16.36 -4.06 -10.87
CA GLY A 159 -17.29 -4.72 -9.96
C GLY A 159 -16.68 -4.87 -8.56
N ASP A 160 -16.53 -6.12 -8.10
CA ASP A 160 -15.99 -6.45 -6.78
C ASP A 160 -14.49 -6.75 -6.79
N GLU A 161 -13.86 -6.75 -7.95
CA GLU A 161 -12.42 -6.99 -8.11
C GLU A 161 -11.63 -5.69 -8.12
N LEU A 162 -10.41 -5.74 -7.59
CA LEU A 162 -9.38 -4.74 -7.79
C LEU A 162 -8.48 -5.17 -8.94
N ILE A 163 -8.27 -4.28 -9.88
CA ILE A 163 -7.45 -4.53 -11.06
C ILE A 163 -6.13 -3.79 -10.96
N TRP A 164 -5.03 -4.50 -11.14
CA TRP A 164 -3.72 -3.90 -11.39
C TRP A 164 -3.40 -4.05 -12.87
N GLU A 165 -3.13 -2.96 -13.51
CA GLU A 165 -2.71 -2.94 -14.91
C GLU A 165 -1.37 -2.24 -15.02
N TYR A 166 -0.39 -2.95 -15.52
CA TYR A 166 0.98 -2.48 -15.70
C TYR A 166 1.16 -1.75 -17.03
N ALA A 167 2.26 -0.99 -17.14
CA ALA A 167 2.57 -0.22 -18.35
C ALA A 167 2.77 -1.10 -19.60
N ASP A 168 3.14 -2.37 -19.44
CA ASP A 168 3.28 -3.34 -20.51
C ASP A 168 1.94 -4.00 -20.93
N GLY A 169 0.84 -3.60 -20.29
CA GLY A 169 -0.50 -4.15 -20.53
C GLY A 169 -0.80 -5.45 -19.78
N SER A 170 0.13 -5.96 -18.97
CA SER A 170 -0.17 -7.10 -18.11
C SER A 170 -1.17 -6.72 -17.02
N VAL A 171 -2.05 -7.64 -16.65
CA VAL A 171 -3.13 -7.41 -15.69
C VAL A 171 -3.09 -8.45 -14.60
N THR A 172 -3.26 -8.01 -13.36
CA THR A 172 -3.53 -8.85 -12.20
C THR A 172 -4.91 -8.54 -11.66
N ARG A 173 -5.75 -9.55 -11.47
CA ARG A 173 -7.07 -9.43 -10.83
C ARG A 173 -6.97 -9.85 -9.39
N MET A 174 -7.59 -9.11 -8.50
CA MET A 174 -7.55 -9.35 -7.06
C MET A 174 -8.95 -9.43 -6.49
N GLU A 175 -9.16 -10.42 -5.64
CA GLU A 175 -10.38 -10.58 -4.85
C GLU A 175 -10.23 -9.95 -3.46
N ARG A 176 -11.35 -9.50 -2.88
CA ARG A 176 -11.38 -8.97 -1.52
C ARG A 176 -11.36 -10.10 -0.49
N LEU A 177 -10.53 -9.92 0.54
CA LEU A 177 -10.47 -10.81 1.70
C LEU A 177 -10.96 -10.10 2.96
N CYS A 178 -11.59 -10.84 3.88
CA CYS A 178 -11.93 -10.32 5.20
C CYS A 178 -10.83 -10.60 6.24
N ARG A 179 -9.95 -11.57 6.00
CA ARG A 179 -8.89 -11.95 6.92
C ARG A 179 -7.61 -12.28 6.19
N VAL A 180 -6.49 -12.02 6.84
CA VAL A 180 -5.18 -12.40 6.34
C VAL A 180 -5.10 -13.92 6.22
N PRO A 181 -4.70 -14.48 5.07
CA PRO A 181 -4.51 -15.91 4.89
C PRO A 181 -3.47 -16.49 5.86
N GLU A 182 -3.61 -17.77 6.22
CA GLU A 182 -2.73 -18.42 7.22
C GLU A 182 -1.26 -18.40 6.82
N GLU A 183 -0.97 -18.55 5.52
CA GLU A 183 0.38 -18.49 4.97
C GLU A 183 1.06 -17.11 5.13
N HIS A 184 0.28 -16.06 5.38
CA HIS A 184 0.77 -14.70 5.64
C HIS A 184 0.78 -14.32 7.13
N LYS A 185 0.34 -15.20 8.01
CA LYS A 185 0.37 -14.99 9.47
C LYS A 185 1.67 -15.46 10.13
N VAL A 186 2.51 -16.15 9.40
CA VAL A 186 3.84 -16.58 9.84
C VAL A 186 4.87 -15.51 9.50
N PRO A 187 6.02 -15.50 10.21
CA PRO A 187 7.11 -14.58 9.87
C PRO A 187 7.48 -14.72 8.39
N GLN A 188 7.45 -13.61 7.67
CA GLN A 188 7.85 -13.59 6.27
C GLN A 188 9.37 -13.57 6.20
N PRO A 189 9.99 -14.30 5.25
CA PRO A 189 11.43 -14.21 5.05
C PRO A 189 11.81 -12.75 4.79
N ARG A 190 12.74 -12.22 5.57
CA ARG A 190 13.35 -10.93 5.28
C ARG A 190 14.13 -11.08 3.98
N GLY A 191 13.91 -10.18 3.10
CA GLY A 191 14.57 -10.21 1.80
C GLY A 191 13.65 -10.70 0.70
N MET A 192 13.47 -9.85 -0.28
CA MET A 192 12.95 -10.13 -1.59
C MET A 192 11.47 -10.43 -1.77
N ARG A 193 10.73 -9.40 -1.92
CA ARG A 193 9.99 -9.25 -3.16
C ARG A 193 10.30 -7.87 -3.71
N VAL A 194 11.27 -7.79 -4.60
CA VAL A 194 11.45 -6.62 -5.43
C VAL A 194 10.25 -6.61 -6.36
N GLU A 195 9.22 -5.87 -5.98
CA GLU A 195 8.34 -5.29 -6.98
C GLU A 195 9.18 -4.15 -7.56
N VAL A 196 9.91 -4.45 -8.62
CA VAL A 196 10.56 -3.43 -9.42
C VAL A 196 9.44 -2.69 -10.12
N PHE A 197 9.11 -1.50 -9.61
CA PHE A 197 8.28 -0.56 -10.31
C PHE A 197 9.07 0.13 -11.42
#